data_0e2f075a867912d6cbf5e0616b977ba7
#
_entry.id   0e2f075a867912d6cbf5e0616b977ba7
#
_cell.length_a   1.000
_cell.length_b   1.000
_cell.length_c   1.000
_cell.angle_alpha   90.00
_cell.angle_beta   90.00
_cell.angle_gamma   90.00
#
_symmetry.space_group_name_H-M   'P 1'
#
loop_
_entity.id
_entity.type
_entity.pdbx_description
1 polymer ?
#
loop_
_entity_poly.entity_id
_entity_poly.type
_entity_poly.pdbx_seq_one_letter_code
_entity_poly.pdbx_strand_id
1 'polypeptide(L)'
;LLTFCSLAAAQTRFARFEQQVLAGDLRGGYQVVVSDVNKDGKPDLVALASGMTDLLWFEAPNWERHVLATGLKRMINTWPLDIDGDGIPEFLLAHAFENEAARSVGIVSLLTHGADVRQPWTVREIDRLTTSHRIRTANGIFINAPLTGASAMAPEYRDHTPLVAYRPGDWHRQLISDDDEGVVHGIYVHDWNRDRRDDVLTASFRGIHVNLAQADGTWKREKIVDGDPSAWPRSGSSDVAVGTLRGERFLAAIEPWHGNQVSIYRQQKGIWTRMVIDDSLVDGHTVYLADLNRDGKQEVVAGFRGGKRGVYIYYEEGGRWIRQVLSEGAVSAAACTVADLNRDRKLDIACIGAATQNLILYTQK
;
A
#
# COMPACT_ATOMS: atom_id res chain seq x y z
N LEU A 1 50.39 22.74 19.05
CA LEU A 1 49.35 22.52 18.01
C LEU A 1 48.83 21.08 18.15
N LEU A 2 47.67 20.92 18.79
CA LEU A 2 46.97 19.65 18.86
C LEU A 2 45.97 19.61 17.67
N THR A 3 46.27 18.78 16.68
CA THR A 3 45.39 18.55 15.55
C THR A 3 44.28 17.58 15.98
N PHE A 4 43.07 18.08 16.17
CA PHE A 4 41.88 17.25 16.33
C PHE A 4 41.52 16.63 14.96
N CYS A 5 41.85 15.36 14.79
CA CYS A 5 41.35 14.57 13.70
C CYS A 5 39.90 14.16 14.05
N SER A 6 38.89 14.86 13.51
CA SER A 6 37.52 14.41 13.59
C SER A 6 37.37 13.17 12.73
N LEU A 7 37.36 11.99 13.33
CA LEU A 7 36.83 10.80 12.68
C LEU A 7 35.32 11.02 12.48
N ALA A 8 34.93 11.33 11.24
CA ALA A 8 33.56 11.15 10.83
C ALA A 8 33.30 9.65 10.95
N ALA A 9 32.55 9.25 11.98
CA ALA A 9 32.05 7.89 12.08
C ALA A 9 31.23 7.63 10.81
N ALA A 10 31.71 6.74 9.96
CA ALA A 10 30.93 6.26 8.82
C ALA A 10 29.67 5.65 9.42
N GLN A 11 28.52 6.31 9.21
CA GLN A 11 27.23 5.82 9.63
C GLN A 11 27.08 4.43 9.01
N THR A 12 27.14 3.38 9.83
CA THR A 12 27.01 2.00 9.38
C THR A 12 25.61 1.89 8.77
N ARG A 13 25.55 1.68 7.47
CA ARG A 13 24.26 1.45 6.78
C ARG A 13 23.61 0.23 7.41
N PHE A 14 22.41 0.39 7.89
CA PHE A 14 21.60 -0.64 8.54
C PHE A 14 21.44 -1.89 7.65
N ALA A 15 21.09 -1.73 6.34
CA ALA A 15 21.05 -2.77 5.32
C ALA A 15 21.58 -2.24 4.00
N ARG A 16 22.11 -3.12 3.17
CA ARG A 16 22.58 -2.79 1.81
C ARG A 16 21.63 -3.38 0.79
N PHE A 17 21.36 -2.61 -0.25
CA PHE A 17 20.50 -3.03 -1.35
C PHE A 17 21.20 -2.78 -2.68
N GLU A 18 21.01 -3.70 -3.62
CA GLU A 18 21.38 -3.54 -5.02
C GLU A 18 20.13 -3.19 -5.82
N GLN A 19 20.21 -2.16 -6.65
CA GLN A 19 19.10 -1.68 -7.46
C GLN A 19 19.11 -2.32 -8.84
N GLN A 20 17.96 -2.81 -9.29
CA GLN A 20 17.71 -3.28 -10.65
C GLN A 20 16.43 -2.63 -11.20
N VAL A 21 16.49 -2.07 -12.40
CA VAL A 21 15.30 -1.58 -13.12
C VAL A 21 14.69 -2.76 -13.89
N LEU A 22 13.47 -3.15 -13.54
CA LEU A 22 12.74 -4.23 -14.21
C LEU A 22 11.97 -3.74 -15.43
N ALA A 23 11.45 -2.50 -15.38
CA ALA A 23 10.76 -1.83 -16.48
C ALA A 23 10.98 -0.32 -16.40
N GLY A 24 10.97 0.38 -17.56
CA GLY A 24 11.14 1.84 -17.66
C GLY A 24 10.06 2.53 -18.50
N ASP A 25 8.98 1.84 -18.82
CA ASP A 25 7.92 2.29 -19.73
C ASP A 25 6.51 2.27 -19.11
N LEU A 26 6.41 2.20 -17.78
CA LEU A 26 5.16 2.09 -17.02
C LEU A 26 4.55 3.49 -16.80
N ARG A 27 3.98 4.07 -17.84
CA ARG A 27 3.40 5.43 -17.80
C ARG A 27 2.36 5.58 -16.70
N GLY A 28 2.65 6.46 -15.72
CA GLY A 28 1.79 6.65 -14.57
C GLY A 28 1.77 5.43 -13.64
N GLY A 29 2.93 4.77 -13.44
CA GLY A 29 3.06 3.63 -12.55
C GLY A 29 2.42 3.90 -11.19
N TYR A 30 1.55 3.00 -10.71
CA TYR A 30 0.73 3.32 -9.55
C TYR A 30 0.81 2.26 -8.45
N GLN A 31 0.71 0.98 -8.79
CA GLN A 31 0.79 -0.08 -7.79
C GLN A 31 1.61 -1.27 -8.29
N VAL A 32 2.31 -1.89 -7.36
CA VAL A 32 2.95 -3.20 -7.49
C VAL A 32 2.52 -4.08 -6.32
N VAL A 33 2.18 -5.34 -6.60
CA VAL A 33 1.83 -6.36 -5.60
C VAL A 33 2.64 -7.62 -5.83
N VAL A 34 2.88 -8.36 -4.76
CA VAL A 34 3.54 -9.67 -4.79
C VAL A 34 2.48 -10.77 -4.86
N SER A 35 2.67 -11.72 -5.76
CA SER A 35 1.80 -12.90 -5.91
C SER A 35 2.55 -14.01 -6.62
N ASP A 36 2.32 -15.27 -6.26
CA ASP A 36 2.78 -16.42 -7.04
C ASP A 36 1.70 -16.72 -8.10
N VAL A 37 1.87 -16.13 -9.30
CA VAL A 37 0.86 -16.13 -10.37
C VAL A 37 0.79 -17.47 -11.10
N ASN A 38 1.88 -18.24 -11.11
CA ASN A 38 2.00 -19.51 -11.83
C ASN A 38 2.09 -20.73 -10.92
N LYS A 39 1.98 -20.54 -9.61
CA LYS A 39 2.07 -21.59 -8.59
C LYS A 39 3.40 -22.36 -8.63
N ASP A 40 4.50 -21.68 -8.97
CA ASP A 40 5.84 -22.30 -8.97
C ASP A 40 6.58 -22.12 -7.63
N GLY A 41 5.92 -21.52 -6.66
CA GLY A 41 6.42 -21.24 -5.31
C GLY A 41 7.37 -20.06 -5.24
N LYS A 42 7.56 -19.28 -6.32
CA LYS A 42 8.35 -18.06 -6.32
C LYS A 42 7.43 -16.85 -6.35
N PRO A 43 7.72 -15.82 -5.56
CA PRO A 43 6.92 -14.60 -5.57
C PRO A 43 7.21 -13.79 -6.83
N ASP A 44 6.16 -13.53 -7.61
CA ASP A 44 6.17 -12.67 -8.77
C ASP A 44 5.74 -11.24 -8.41
N LEU A 45 5.84 -10.34 -9.39
CA LEU A 45 5.33 -8.98 -9.26
C LEU A 45 4.22 -8.71 -10.27
N VAL A 46 3.06 -8.27 -9.80
CA VAL A 46 1.99 -7.76 -10.65
C VAL A 46 1.97 -6.25 -10.54
N ALA A 47 2.05 -5.55 -11.67
CA ALA A 47 2.18 -4.10 -11.72
C ALA A 47 1.12 -3.47 -12.61
N LEU A 48 0.58 -2.34 -12.19
CA LEU A 48 -0.34 -1.53 -12.97
C LEU A 48 0.09 -0.07 -13.03
N ALA A 49 -0.32 0.58 -14.12
CA ALA A 49 -0.03 1.97 -14.36
C ALA A 49 -1.28 2.69 -14.90
N SER A 50 -1.60 3.84 -14.35
CA SER A 50 -2.83 4.58 -14.68
C SER A 50 -2.85 5.15 -16.11
N GLY A 51 -1.69 5.32 -16.73
CA GLY A 51 -1.52 5.77 -18.10
C GLY A 51 -1.37 4.64 -19.13
N MET A 52 -1.53 3.38 -18.70
CA MET A 52 -1.49 2.19 -19.55
C MET A 52 -2.84 1.47 -19.57
N THR A 53 -2.97 0.50 -20.48
CA THR A 53 -4.17 -0.34 -20.62
C THR A 53 -3.94 -1.80 -20.27
N ASP A 54 -2.71 -2.16 -19.96
CA ASP A 54 -2.29 -3.53 -19.69
C ASP A 54 -1.96 -3.73 -18.21
N LEU A 55 -2.57 -4.74 -17.60
CA LEU A 55 -2.14 -5.25 -16.31
C LEU A 55 -0.98 -6.21 -16.56
N LEU A 56 0.14 -5.95 -15.92
CA LEU A 56 1.40 -6.63 -16.18
C LEU A 56 1.80 -7.56 -15.06
N TRP A 57 2.39 -8.67 -15.43
CA TRP A 57 3.02 -9.64 -14.57
C TRP A 57 4.50 -9.78 -14.93
N PHE A 58 5.37 -9.73 -13.95
CA PHE A 58 6.80 -9.96 -14.05
C PHE A 58 7.13 -11.27 -13.33
N GLU A 59 7.40 -12.31 -14.12
CA GLU A 59 7.61 -13.68 -13.64
C GLU A 59 9.02 -13.87 -13.08
N ALA A 60 9.12 -14.31 -11.84
CA ALA A 60 10.39 -14.63 -11.18
C ALA A 60 10.98 -15.93 -11.73
N PRO A 61 12.31 -16.11 -11.70
CA PRO A 61 13.34 -15.21 -11.17
C PRO A 61 13.89 -14.22 -12.21
N ASN A 62 13.51 -14.36 -13.47
CA ASN A 62 14.11 -13.60 -14.58
C ASN A 62 13.34 -12.30 -14.87
N TRP A 63 12.21 -12.11 -14.22
CA TRP A 63 11.32 -10.95 -14.40
C TRP A 63 10.80 -10.80 -15.84
N GLU A 64 10.53 -11.94 -16.47
CA GLU A 64 9.90 -11.95 -17.79
C GLU A 64 8.53 -11.28 -17.71
N ARG A 65 8.27 -10.36 -18.65
CA ARG A 65 7.05 -9.55 -18.65
C ARG A 65 5.94 -10.24 -19.43
N HIS A 66 4.82 -10.49 -18.78
CA HIS A 66 3.59 -11.00 -19.36
C HIS A 66 2.46 -9.96 -19.23
N VAL A 67 1.44 -10.09 -20.08
CA VAL A 67 0.22 -9.28 -20.03
C VAL A 67 -0.91 -10.16 -19.51
N LEU A 68 -1.36 -9.88 -18.27
CA LEU A 68 -2.52 -10.59 -17.69
C LEU A 68 -3.83 -10.19 -18.36
N ALA A 69 -4.02 -8.90 -18.63
CA ALA A 69 -5.21 -8.39 -19.31
C ALA A 69 -4.90 -7.08 -20.01
N THR A 70 -5.66 -6.75 -21.06
CA THR A 70 -5.53 -5.52 -21.83
C THR A 70 -6.86 -4.78 -21.97
N GLY A 71 -6.83 -3.53 -22.46
CA GLY A 71 -8.02 -2.70 -22.64
C GLY A 71 -8.53 -2.00 -21.39
N LEU A 72 -7.81 -2.13 -20.27
CA LEU A 72 -8.12 -1.55 -18.97
C LEU A 72 -7.65 -0.10 -18.92
N LYS A 73 -8.55 0.84 -18.70
CA LYS A 73 -8.20 2.27 -18.67
C LYS A 73 -8.10 2.77 -17.25
N ARG A 74 -7.07 3.60 -16.97
CA ARG A 74 -6.91 4.28 -15.67
C ARG A 74 -6.99 3.32 -14.49
N MET A 75 -6.20 2.25 -14.57
CA MET A 75 -6.05 1.28 -13.48
C MET A 75 -5.47 1.97 -12.25
N ILE A 76 -6.00 1.62 -11.07
CA ILE A 76 -5.60 2.28 -9.83
C ILE A 76 -5.18 1.31 -8.73
N ASN A 77 -5.81 0.16 -8.61
CA ASN A 77 -5.45 -0.82 -7.59
C ASN A 77 -5.90 -2.22 -7.97
N THR A 78 -5.14 -3.23 -7.57
CA THR A 78 -5.49 -4.65 -7.71
C THR A 78 -5.04 -5.43 -6.48
N TRP A 79 -5.70 -6.57 -6.21
CA TRP A 79 -5.28 -7.45 -5.13
C TRP A 79 -5.62 -8.90 -5.44
N PRO A 80 -4.71 -9.86 -5.12
CA PRO A 80 -4.90 -11.28 -5.36
C PRO A 80 -5.75 -11.95 -4.28
N LEU A 81 -6.48 -12.99 -4.68
CA LEU A 81 -7.11 -13.97 -3.80
C LEU A 81 -7.36 -15.26 -4.60
N ASP A 82 -6.87 -16.39 -4.11
CA ASP A 82 -7.23 -17.70 -4.64
C ASP A 82 -8.69 -18.00 -4.22
N ILE A 83 -9.63 -17.87 -5.18
CA ILE A 83 -11.06 -17.94 -4.88
C ILE A 83 -11.64 -19.33 -5.11
N ASP A 84 -10.98 -20.19 -5.87
CA ASP A 84 -11.44 -21.54 -6.18
C ASP A 84 -10.58 -22.66 -5.55
N GLY A 85 -9.45 -22.27 -4.90
CA GLY A 85 -8.58 -23.18 -4.16
C GLY A 85 -7.61 -23.96 -5.04
N ASP A 86 -7.40 -23.54 -6.29
CA ASP A 86 -6.47 -24.21 -7.18
C ASP A 86 -5.00 -23.81 -6.95
N GLY A 87 -4.76 -22.78 -6.14
CA GLY A 87 -3.46 -22.26 -5.74
C GLY A 87 -2.91 -21.20 -6.68
N ILE A 88 -3.66 -20.74 -7.66
CA ILE A 88 -3.39 -19.61 -8.54
C ILE A 88 -4.38 -18.51 -8.18
N PRO A 89 -3.91 -17.32 -7.73
CA PRO A 89 -4.83 -16.30 -7.28
C PRO A 89 -5.51 -15.57 -8.44
N GLU A 90 -6.81 -15.35 -8.35
CA GLU A 90 -7.53 -14.37 -9.14
C GLU A 90 -7.23 -12.95 -8.65
N PHE A 91 -7.52 -11.96 -9.49
CA PHE A 91 -7.31 -10.56 -9.12
C PHE A 91 -8.62 -9.77 -9.18
N LEU A 92 -8.89 -9.00 -8.12
CA LEU A 92 -9.87 -7.93 -8.21
C LEU A 92 -9.15 -6.64 -8.58
N LEU A 93 -9.67 -5.92 -9.58
CA LEU A 93 -9.06 -4.71 -10.14
C LEU A 93 -10.03 -3.54 -10.09
N ALA A 94 -9.58 -2.40 -9.57
CA ALA A 94 -10.23 -1.10 -9.70
C ALA A 94 -9.63 -0.32 -10.88
N HIS A 95 -10.48 0.12 -11.81
CA HIS A 95 -10.05 0.87 -12.99
C HIS A 95 -11.12 1.87 -13.46
N ALA A 96 -10.91 2.57 -14.56
CA ALA A 96 -11.69 3.73 -14.98
C ALA A 96 -11.82 4.79 -13.88
N PHE A 97 -10.71 4.98 -13.15
CA PHE A 97 -10.61 5.86 -12.00
C PHE A 97 -10.38 7.32 -12.41
N GLU A 98 -11.04 8.23 -11.70
CA GLU A 98 -10.75 9.67 -11.70
C GLU A 98 -10.75 10.17 -10.25
N ASN A 99 -9.94 11.20 -9.95
CA ASN A 99 -9.92 11.82 -8.61
C ASN A 99 -11.23 12.58 -8.30
N GLU A 100 -11.92 13.06 -9.35
CA GLU A 100 -13.19 13.76 -9.23
C GLU A 100 -14.34 12.75 -9.31
N ALA A 101 -15.15 12.67 -8.26
CA ALA A 101 -16.26 11.72 -8.18
C ALA A 101 -17.23 11.82 -9.38
N ALA A 102 -17.57 13.03 -9.80
CA ALA A 102 -18.46 13.26 -10.94
C ALA A 102 -17.95 12.72 -12.29
N ARG A 103 -16.66 12.43 -12.40
CA ARG A 103 -16.00 11.92 -13.62
C ARG A 103 -15.58 10.46 -13.51
N SER A 104 -15.49 9.94 -12.29
CA SER A 104 -15.03 8.58 -12.03
C SER A 104 -16.13 7.56 -12.26
N VAL A 105 -15.92 6.66 -13.21
CA VAL A 105 -16.81 5.50 -13.38
C VAL A 105 -16.57 4.47 -12.28
N GLY A 106 -15.29 4.24 -11.92
CA GLY A 106 -14.89 3.35 -10.86
C GLY A 106 -15.28 1.89 -11.12
N ILE A 107 -14.86 1.32 -12.26
CA ILE A 107 -15.17 -0.07 -12.59
C ILE A 107 -14.37 -1.00 -11.67
N VAL A 108 -15.05 -2.01 -11.13
CA VAL A 108 -14.47 -3.12 -10.37
C VAL A 108 -14.60 -4.39 -11.21
N SER A 109 -13.48 -4.99 -11.55
CA SER A 109 -13.43 -6.18 -12.41
C SER A 109 -12.71 -7.34 -11.71
N LEU A 110 -13.28 -8.54 -11.87
CA LEU A 110 -12.64 -9.79 -11.54
C LEU A 110 -11.85 -10.29 -12.76
N LEU A 111 -10.60 -10.66 -12.53
CA LEU A 111 -9.74 -11.31 -13.51
C LEU A 111 -9.55 -12.78 -13.11
N THR A 112 -9.86 -13.69 -14.03
CA THR A 112 -9.70 -15.13 -13.85
C THR A 112 -8.81 -15.70 -14.94
N HIS A 113 -7.92 -16.60 -14.56
CA HIS A 113 -7.03 -17.27 -15.50
C HIS A 113 -7.70 -18.40 -16.28
N GLY A 114 -7.10 -18.80 -17.39
CA GLY A 114 -7.42 -20.03 -18.11
C GLY A 114 -6.45 -21.16 -17.72
N ALA A 115 -6.43 -22.22 -18.49
CA ALA A 115 -5.53 -23.37 -18.26
C ALA A 115 -4.03 -23.00 -18.39
N ASP A 116 -3.69 -22.01 -19.20
CA ASP A 116 -2.35 -21.43 -19.32
C ASP A 116 -2.37 -20.01 -18.78
N VAL A 117 -1.77 -19.80 -17.63
CA VAL A 117 -1.72 -18.50 -16.91
C VAL A 117 -0.95 -17.42 -17.66
N ARG A 118 -0.10 -17.80 -18.64
CA ARG A 118 0.65 -16.85 -19.49
C ARG A 118 -0.18 -16.30 -20.65
N GLN A 119 -1.38 -16.87 -20.90
CA GLN A 119 -2.32 -16.29 -21.83
C GLN A 119 -3.16 -15.20 -21.17
N PRO A 120 -3.72 -14.26 -21.94
CA PRO A 120 -4.61 -13.22 -21.39
C PRO A 120 -5.78 -13.79 -20.59
N TRP A 121 -6.00 -13.23 -19.41
CA TRP A 121 -7.04 -13.63 -18.47
C TRP A 121 -8.39 -13.06 -18.87
N THR A 122 -9.44 -13.73 -18.44
CA THR A 122 -10.81 -13.25 -18.61
C THR A 122 -11.08 -12.10 -17.65
N VAL A 123 -11.60 -10.99 -18.16
CA VAL A 123 -11.99 -9.82 -17.38
C VAL A 123 -13.50 -9.73 -17.30
N ARG A 124 -14.06 -9.75 -16.10
CA ARG A 124 -15.50 -9.64 -15.85
C ARG A 124 -15.77 -8.44 -14.93
N GLU A 125 -16.49 -7.45 -15.41
CA GLU A 125 -17.02 -6.37 -14.56
C GLU A 125 -18.00 -6.95 -13.54
N ILE A 126 -17.79 -6.65 -12.26
CA ILE A 126 -18.67 -7.09 -11.16
C ILE A 126 -19.44 -5.94 -10.52
N ASP A 127 -18.87 -4.72 -10.55
CA ASP A 127 -19.49 -3.55 -9.95
C ASP A 127 -18.98 -2.25 -10.57
N ARG A 128 -19.67 -1.16 -10.30
CA ARG A 128 -19.25 0.23 -10.51
C ARG A 128 -19.36 0.98 -9.21
N LEU A 129 -18.21 1.27 -8.61
CA LEU A 129 -18.10 2.03 -7.38
C LEU A 129 -17.29 3.30 -7.67
N THR A 130 -17.97 4.43 -7.77
CA THR A 130 -17.35 5.75 -8.03
C THR A 130 -16.11 5.93 -7.19
N THR A 131 -15.02 6.37 -7.80
CA THR A 131 -13.71 6.55 -7.17
C THR A 131 -13.11 5.29 -6.51
N SER A 132 -13.53 4.06 -6.90
CA SER A 132 -12.91 2.82 -6.42
C SER A 132 -11.39 2.92 -6.46
N HIS A 133 -10.70 2.73 -5.32
CA HIS A 133 -9.30 3.17 -5.18
C HIS A 133 -8.39 2.15 -4.49
N ARG A 134 -8.76 1.57 -3.36
CA ARG A 134 -7.93 0.59 -2.65
C ARG A 134 -8.65 -0.73 -2.49
N ILE A 135 -7.97 -1.81 -2.88
CA ILE A 135 -8.47 -3.18 -2.74
C ILE A 135 -7.50 -3.96 -1.86
N ARG A 136 -8.03 -4.74 -0.92
CA ARG A 136 -7.33 -5.73 -0.10
C ARG A 136 -8.22 -6.94 0.08
N THR A 137 -7.68 -7.98 0.70
CA THR A 137 -8.45 -9.16 1.11
C THR A 137 -8.41 -9.31 2.62
N ALA A 138 -9.54 -9.69 3.19
CA ALA A 138 -9.70 -9.99 4.61
C ALA A 138 -10.71 -11.14 4.76
N ASN A 139 -10.42 -12.15 5.57
CA ASN A 139 -11.35 -13.26 5.83
C ASN A 139 -11.91 -13.94 4.57
N GLY A 140 -11.11 -14.04 3.49
CA GLY A 140 -11.53 -14.67 2.24
C GLY A 140 -12.49 -13.84 1.37
N ILE A 141 -12.64 -12.54 1.64
CA ILE A 141 -13.41 -11.60 0.82
C ILE A 141 -12.54 -10.43 0.36
N PHE A 142 -12.94 -9.78 -0.72
CA PHE A 142 -12.31 -8.54 -1.16
C PHE A 142 -12.92 -7.34 -0.44
N ILE A 143 -12.07 -6.44 0.03
CA ILE A 143 -12.42 -5.16 0.64
C ILE A 143 -12.06 -4.06 -0.37
N ASN A 144 -12.95 -3.11 -0.58
CA ASN A 144 -12.72 -1.97 -1.48
C ASN A 144 -13.08 -0.66 -0.78
N ALA A 145 -12.12 0.25 -0.74
CA ALA A 145 -12.32 1.62 -0.30
C ALA A 145 -12.24 2.54 -1.53
N PRO A 146 -13.31 3.24 -1.91
CA PRO A 146 -13.20 4.35 -2.85
C PRO A 146 -12.37 5.47 -2.24
N LEU A 147 -11.81 6.34 -3.10
CA LEU A 147 -11.03 7.49 -2.63
C LEU A 147 -11.91 8.48 -1.86
N THR A 148 -13.14 8.68 -2.34
CA THR A 148 -14.10 9.64 -1.78
C THR A 148 -15.52 9.13 -1.96
N GLY A 149 -16.47 9.75 -1.27
CA GLY A 149 -17.89 9.59 -1.54
C GLY A 149 -18.29 10.09 -2.94
N ALA A 150 -19.46 9.66 -3.40
CA ALA A 150 -19.94 9.88 -4.76
C ALA A 150 -20.27 11.35 -5.08
N SER A 151 -20.55 12.17 -4.08
CA SER A 151 -20.86 13.60 -4.20
C SER A 151 -19.69 14.51 -3.80
N ALA A 152 -18.54 13.94 -3.45
CA ALA A 152 -17.39 14.68 -2.97
C ALA A 152 -16.79 15.59 -4.05
N MET A 153 -16.48 16.82 -3.68
CA MET A 153 -15.85 17.82 -4.55
C MET A 153 -14.60 18.40 -3.91
N ALA A 154 -13.56 18.54 -4.73
CA ALA A 154 -12.33 19.23 -4.31
C ALA A 154 -12.58 20.72 -4.01
N PRO A 155 -11.83 21.34 -3.10
CA PRO A 155 -10.75 20.75 -2.31
C PRO A 155 -11.23 20.09 -1.02
N GLU A 156 -12.47 20.29 -0.63
CA GLU A 156 -13.01 19.89 0.67
C GLU A 156 -13.34 18.40 0.75
N TYR A 157 -13.75 17.79 -0.35
CA TYR A 157 -14.16 16.38 -0.45
C TYR A 157 -15.18 15.95 0.63
N ARG A 158 -16.07 16.88 1.05
CA ARG A 158 -17.10 16.62 2.06
C ARG A 158 -18.13 15.67 1.51
N ASP A 159 -18.06 14.42 1.91
CA ASP A 159 -19.06 13.38 1.67
C ASP A 159 -18.66 12.13 2.46
N HIS A 160 -19.61 11.26 2.75
CA HIS A 160 -19.37 9.96 3.34
C HIS A 160 -18.67 9.03 2.34
N THR A 161 -17.60 8.39 2.79
CA THR A 161 -16.80 7.49 1.95
C THR A 161 -16.99 6.05 2.42
N PRO A 162 -17.71 5.21 1.63
CA PRO A 162 -18.03 3.86 2.07
C PRO A 162 -16.82 2.94 2.01
N LEU A 163 -16.71 2.06 2.99
CA LEU A 163 -15.87 0.86 2.90
C LEU A 163 -16.78 -0.31 2.56
N VAL A 164 -16.47 -1.05 1.50
CA VAL A 164 -17.33 -2.12 0.99
C VAL A 164 -16.60 -3.44 0.83
N ALA A 165 -17.34 -4.52 0.74
CA ALA A 165 -16.83 -5.86 0.51
C ALA A 165 -17.52 -6.55 -0.67
N TYR A 166 -16.78 -7.50 -1.30
CA TYR A 166 -17.30 -8.44 -2.31
C TYR A 166 -16.92 -9.85 -1.90
N ARG A 167 -17.93 -10.71 -1.75
CA ARG A 167 -17.73 -12.12 -1.44
C ARG A 167 -17.62 -12.93 -2.72
N PRO A 168 -16.57 -13.76 -2.91
CA PRO A 168 -16.50 -14.69 -4.02
C PRO A 168 -17.77 -15.51 -4.16
N GLY A 169 -18.27 -15.63 -5.42
CA GLY A 169 -19.51 -16.33 -5.74
C GLY A 169 -20.75 -15.45 -5.73
N ASP A 170 -20.91 -14.56 -4.75
CA ASP A 170 -22.04 -13.63 -4.67
C ASP A 170 -21.79 -12.35 -5.48
N TRP A 171 -20.65 -11.71 -5.30
CA TRP A 171 -20.19 -10.50 -5.99
C TRP A 171 -21.08 -9.26 -5.80
N HIS A 172 -22.09 -9.32 -4.95
CA HIS A 172 -22.89 -8.15 -4.59
C HIS A 172 -22.10 -7.29 -3.60
N ARG A 173 -22.19 -5.97 -3.79
CA ARG A 173 -21.60 -4.99 -2.89
C ARG A 173 -22.24 -5.09 -1.51
N GLN A 174 -21.42 -5.31 -0.48
CA GLN A 174 -21.83 -5.32 0.92
C GLN A 174 -21.18 -4.12 1.62
N LEU A 175 -21.96 -3.33 2.35
CA LEU A 175 -21.44 -2.20 3.12
C LEU A 175 -20.79 -2.71 4.39
N ILE A 176 -19.56 -2.29 4.64
CA ILE A 176 -18.85 -2.48 5.91
C ILE A 176 -19.09 -1.27 6.82
N SER A 177 -18.84 -0.07 6.30
CA SER A 177 -19.01 1.21 7.01
C SER A 177 -19.10 2.34 5.98
N ASP A 178 -19.85 3.39 6.29
CA ASP A 178 -19.86 4.67 5.59
C ASP A 178 -19.58 5.87 6.52
N ASP A 179 -18.95 5.60 7.66
CA ASP A 179 -18.65 6.60 8.69
C ASP A 179 -17.38 7.41 8.42
N ASP A 180 -16.56 7.05 7.43
CA ASP A 180 -15.46 7.91 6.99
C ASP A 180 -16.00 9.09 6.19
N GLU A 181 -15.28 10.20 6.23
CA GLU A 181 -15.61 11.43 5.50
C GLU A 181 -14.36 11.97 4.83
N GLY A 182 -14.53 12.52 3.64
CA GLY A 182 -13.44 13.05 2.85
C GLY A 182 -12.66 11.96 2.12
N VAL A 183 -11.36 12.13 2.01
CA VAL A 183 -10.51 11.16 1.32
C VAL A 183 -10.18 10.00 2.24
N VAL A 184 -10.44 8.77 1.78
CA VAL A 184 -9.90 7.52 2.33
C VAL A 184 -8.82 7.03 1.37
N HIS A 185 -7.55 7.20 1.73
CA HIS A 185 -6.46 6.92 0.80
C HIS A 185 -5.74 5.59 1.10
N GLY A 186 -5.67 5.18 2.35
CA GLY A 186 -5.03 3.94 2.77
C GLY A 186 -5.99 2.96 3.44
N ILE A 187 -5.84 1.66 3.15
CA ILE A 187 -6.43 0.58 3.95
C ILE A 187 -5.35 -0.46 4.28
N TYR A 188 -5.41 -0.98 5.48
CA TYR A 188 -4.49 -2.01 5.97
C TYR A 188 -5.26 -3.12 6.67
N VAL A 189 -4.90 -4.38 6.39
CA VAL A 189 -5.55 -5.55 6.98
C VAL A 189 -4.69 -6.12 8.09
N HIS A 190 -5.28 -6.35 9.25
CA HIS A 190 -4.58 -6.86 10.42
C HIS A 190 -5.57 -7.42 11.46
N ASP A 191 -5.28 -8.54 12.08
CA ASP A 191 -6.03 -9.01 13.25
C ASP A 191 -5.75 -8.08 14.45
N TRP A 192 -6.55 -7.01 14.56
CA TRP A 192 -6.33 -5.92 15.50
C TRP A 192 -6.60 -6.31 16.94
N ASN A 193 -7.67 -7.06 17.18
CA ASN A 193 -8.12 -7.47 18.51
C ASN A 193 -7.60 -8.84 18.93
N ARG A 194 -6.86 -9.54 18.06
CA ARG A 194 -6.28 -10.88 18.26
C ARG A 194 -7.33 -11.96 18.41
N ASP A 195 -8.42 -11.86 17.68
CA ASP A 195 -9.51 -12.85 17.66
C ASP A 195 -9.43 -13.83 16.47
N ARG A 196 -8.37 -13.75 15.67
CA ARG A 196 -8.06 -14.55 14.46
C ARG A 196 -8.95 -14.19 13.27
N ARG A 197 -9.59 -13.06 13.27
CA ARG A 197 -10.24 -12.47 12.11
C ARG A 197 -9.44 -11.26 11.65
N ASP A 198 -9.38 -11.10 10.37
CA ASP A 198 -8.78 -9.92 9.78
C ASP A 198 -9.71 -8.72 9.97
N ASP A 199 -9.20 -7.68 10.57
CA ASP A 199 -9.83 -6.38 10.69
C ASP A 199 -9.27 -5.42 9.63
N VAL A 200 -9.98 -4.35 9.34
CA VAL A 200 -9.58 -3.39 8.30
C VAL A 200 -9.38 -2.01 8.91
N LEU A 201 -8.13 -1.53 8.86
CA LEU A 201 -7.82 -0.15 9.19
C LEU A 201 -8.06 0.75 7.97
N THR A 202 -8.60 1.95 8.20
CA THR A 202 -8.70 3.02 7.20
C THR A 202 -7.86 4.22 7.63
N ALA A 203 -7.13 4.82 6.67
CA ALA A 203 -6.44 6.11 6.83
C ALA A 203 -7.17 7.15 5.98
N SER A 204 -7.71 8.18 6.64
CA SER A 204 -8.58 9.17 6.04
C SER A 204 -8.33 10.57 6.60
N PHE A 205 -9.04 11.58 6.09
CA PHE A 205 -9.06 12.93 6.66
C PHE A 205 -9.54 12.97 8.13
N ARG A 206 -10.23 11.91 8.58
CA ARG A 206 -10.68 11.72 9.96
C ARG A 206 -9.63 11.04 10.86
N GLY A 207 -8.47 10.68 10.32
CA GLY A 207 -7.43 9.95 11.01
C GLY A 207 -7.42 8.46 10.69
N ILE A 208 -7.03 7.63 11.66
CA ILE A 208 -6.95 6.19 11.50
C ILE A 208 -8.05 5.53 12.34
N HIS A 209 -8.85 4.71 11.67
CA HIS A 209 -9.92 3.91 12.29
C HIS A 209 -9.70 2.43 12.00
N VAL A 210 -10.29 1.58 12.82
CA VAL A 210 -10.36 0.13 12.57
C VAL A 210 -11.81 -0.28 12.45
N ASN A 211 -12.10 -1.13 11.47
CA ASN A 211 -13.36 -1.83 11.31
C ASN A 211 -13.12 -3.28 11.74
N LEU A 212 -13.63 -3.65 12.91
CA LEU A 212 -13.50 -4.96 13.56
C LEU A 212 -14.51 -5.93 12.99
N ALA A 213 -14.02 -7.03 12.40
CA ALA A 213 -14.89 -8.11 11.92
C ALA A 213 -15.48 -8.88 13.09
N GLN A 214 -16.81 -9.01 13.13
CA GLN A 214 -17.52 -9.71 14.19
C GLN A 214 -17.82 -11.16 13.79
N ALA A 215 -18.02 -12.03 14.78
CA ALA A 215 -18.31 -13.44 14.55
C ALA A 215 -19.65 -13.68 13.83
N ASP A 216 -20.58 -12.73 13.91
CA ASP A 216 -21.88 -12.76 13.24
C ASP A 216 -21.85 -12.20 11.80
N GLY A 217 -20.66 -11.83 11.32
CA GLY A 217 -20.45 -11.26 9.98
C GLY A 217 -20.69 -9.74 9.90
N THR A 218 -21.04 -9.08 10.99
CA THR A 218 -21.12 -7.61 11.06
C THR A 218 -19.74 -6.98 11.29
N TRP A 219 -19.66 -5.67 11.21
CA TRP A 219 -18.45 -4.91 11.45
C TRP A 219 -18.70 -3.82 12.51
N LYS A 220 -17.69 -3.59 13.37
CA LYS A 220 -17.73 -2.52 14.37
C LYS A 220 -16.57 -1.56 14.12
N ARG A 221 -16.90 -0.29 13.85
CA ARG A 221 -15.88 0.74 13.62
C ARG A 221 -15.46 1.39 14.94
N GLU A 222 -14.14 1.58 15.11
CA GLU A 222 -13.56 2.27 16.27
C GLU A 222 -12.45 3.24 15.79
N LYS A 223 -12.36 4.41 16.44
CA LYS A 223 -11.27 5.36 16.18
C LYS A 223 -10.03 4.94 16.94
N ILE A 224 -8.88 4.95 16.25
CA ILE A 224 -7.58 4.71 16.86
C ILE A 224 -6.89 6.05 17.17
N VAL A 225 -6.70 6.91 16.17
CA VAL A 225 -6.01 8.22 16.28
C VAL A 225 -6.60 9.24 15.30
N ASP A 226 -6.40 10.52 15.59
CA ASP A 226 -6.89 11.62 14.74
C ASP A 226 -5.99 11.94 13.54
N GLY A 227 -4.73 11.44 13.53
CA GLY A 227 -3.79 11.77 12.45
C GLY A 227 -3.15 13.15 12.62
N ASP A 228 -2.82 13.81 11.51
CA ASP A 228 -2.31 15.17 11.49
C ASP A 228 -3.37 16.15 12.05
N PRO A 229 -3.00 17.02 13.00
CA PRO A 229 -3.94 17.91 13.69
C PRO A 229 -4.30 19.16 12.88
N SER A 230 -3.82 19.32 11.66
CA SER A 230 -4.13 20.48 10.81
C SER A 230 -5.64 20.58 10.55
N ALA A 231 -6.07 21.78 10.20
CA ALA A 231 -7.47 22.01 9.84
C ALA A 231 -7.84 21.26 8.54
N TRP A 232 -9.08 20.80 8.46
CA TRP A 232 -9.66 20.23 7.23
C TRP A 232 -9.44 21.15 6.01
N PRO A 233 -9.08 20.64 4.84
CA PRO A 233 -8.92 19.25 4.44
C PRO A 233 -7.50 18.68 4.58
N ARG A 234 -6.65 19.31 5.37
CA ARG A 234 -5.26 18.89 5.61
C ARG A 234 -5.09 18.12 6.93
N SER A 235 -6.16 17.54 7.44
CA SER A 235 -6.17 16.73 8.65
C SER A 235 -6.00 15.24 8.34
N GLY A 236 -5.78 14.44 9.38
CA GLY A 236 -5.82 13.00 9.32
C GLY A 236 -4.61 12.33 8.72
N SER A 237 -4.82 11.21 8.04
CA SER A 237 -3.75 10.34 7.54
C SER A 237 -4.00 9.92 6.09
N SER A 238 -2.91 9.72 5.33
CA SER A 238 -2.93 9.26 3.94
C SER A 238 -2.82 7.75 3.83
N ASP A 239 -1.85 7.18 4.51
CA ASP A 239 -1.57 5.74 4.47
C ASP A 239 -1.15 5.26 5.86
N VAL A 240 -1.36 3.97 6.15
CA VAL A 240 -1.08 3.37 7.45
C VAL A 240 -0.56 1.95 7.31
N ALA A 241 0.37 1.59 8.17
CA ALA A 241 0.83 0.22 8.38
C ALA A 241 0.90 -0.10 9.87
N VAL A 242 0.64 -1.35 10.23
CA VAL A 242 0.72 -1.86 11.60
C VAL A 242 1.96 -2.70 11.76
N GLY A 243 2.74 -2.46 12.79
CA GLY A 243 3.96 -3.18 13.07
C GLY A 243 4.18 -3.52 14.53
N THR A 244 5.27 -4.22 14.76
CA THR A 244 5.72 -4.61 16.10
C THR A 244 7.13 -4.09 16.37
N LEU A 245 7.30 -3.45 17.51
CA LEU A 245 8.59 -2.96 17.99
C LEU A 245 8.77 -3.45 19.43
N ARG A 246 9.75 -4.34 19.64
CA ARG A 246 9.99 -4.98 20.95
C ARG A 246 8.75 -5.70 21.54
N GLY A 247 7.96 -6.33 20.66
CA GLY A 247 6.73 -7.05 21.08
C GLY A 247 5.50 -6.15 21.27
N GLU A 248 5.66 -4.82 21.20
CA GLU A 248 4.56 -3.87 21.29
C GLU A 248 4.11 -3.40 19.90
N ARG A 249 2.80 -3.29 19.71
CA ARG A 249 2.22 -2.75 18.48
C ARG A 249 2.52 -1.27 18.33
N PHE A 250 2.87 -0.87 17.12
CA PHE A 250 2.93 0.53 16.73
C PHE A 250 2.30 0.73 15.35
N LEU A 251 1.99 1.97 15.01
CA LEU A 251 1.56 2.34 13.65
C LEU A 251 2.61 3.26 13.03
N ALA A 252 2.78 3.12 11.72
CA ALA A 252 3.45 4.11 10.90
C ALA A 252 2.45 4.67 9.90
N ALA A 253 2.50 5.98 9.65
CA ALA A 253 1.59 6.66 8.74
C ALA A 253 2.30 7.71 7.90
N ILE A 254 1.79 7.94 6.69
CA ILE A 254 2.05 9.15 5.90
C ILE A 254 0.95 10.16 6.23
N GLU A 255 1.32 11.41 6.55
CA GLU A 255 0.40 12.44 7.00
C GLU A 255 0.80 13.84 6.50
N PRO A 256 -0.20 14.71 6.30
CA PRO A 256 -1.58 14.40 5.98
C PRO A 256 -1.72 13.72 4.61
N TRP A 257 -2.88 13.75 3.97
CA TRP A 257 -3.08 13.17 2.62
C TRP A 257 -2.08 13.75 1.60
N HIS A 258 -1.30 12.86 0.94
CA HIS A 258 -0.14 13.20 0.10
C HIS A 258 0.83 14.15 0.80
N GLY A 259 0.97 14.01 2.10
CA GLY A 259 1.70 14.95 2.95
C GLY A 259 3.21 14.73 2.96
N ASN A 260 3.83 15.43 3.89
CA ASN A 260 5.27 15.47 4.03
C ASN A 260 5.80 14.70 5.24
N GLN A 261 4.90 14.15 6.07
CA GLN A 261 5.30 13.59 7.35
C GLN A 261 5.25 12.06 7.34
N VAL A 262 6.26 11.46 7.96
CA VAL A 262 6.24 10.08 8.45
C VAL A 262 6.00 10.13 9.94
N SER A 263 4.85 9.62 10.39
CA SER A 263 4.44 9.64 11.79
C SER A 263 4.43 8.23 12.37
N ILE A 264 4.90 8.10 13.61
CA ILE A 264 4.85 6.88 14.40
C ILE A 264 3.86 7.06 15.54
N TYR A 265 3.01 6.08 15.74
CA TYR A 265 2.10 6.02 16.87
C TYR A 265 2.46 4.86 17.78
N ARG A 266 2.64 5.16 19.06
CA ARG A 266 2.87 4.16 20.11
C ARG A 266 1.79 4.28 21.18
N GLN A 267 1.36 3.14 21.69
CA GLN A 267 0.38 3.11 22.77
C GLN A 267 1.10 2.95 24.12
N GLN A 268 0.82 3.86 25.05
CA GLN A 268 1.30 3.78 26.42
C GLN A 268 0.11 3.91 27.37
N LYS A 269 -0.08 2.91 28.24
CA LYS A 269 -1.22 2.87 29.18
C LYS A 269 -2.58 3.11 28.51
N GLY A 270 -2.76 2.55 27.30
CA GLY A 270 -4.00 2.67 26.53
C GLY A 270 -4.12 3.96 25.70
N ILE A 271 -3.19 4.90 25.84
CA ILE A 271 -3.23 6.18 25.10
C ILE A 271 -2.23 6.11 23.94
N TRP A 272 -2.69 6.42 22.73
CA TRP A 272 -1.85 6.57 21.55
C TRP A 272 -1.15 7.92 21.54
N THR A 273 0.16 7.93 21.35
CA THR A 273 0.96 9.15 21.20
C THR A 273 1.54 9.21 19.80
N ARG A 274 1.41 10.37 19.15
CA ARG A 274 1.94 10.67 17.83
C ARG A 274 3.35 11.24 17.93
N MET A 275 4.26 10.77 17.07
CA MET A 275 5.61 11.31 16.90
C MET A 275 5.93 11.41 15.41
N VAL A 276 6.16 12.62 14.91
CA VAL A 276 6.69 12.83 13.56
C VAL A 276 8.19 12.51 13.59
N ILE A 277 8.61 11.54 12.77
CA ILE A 277 10.02 11.13 12.67
C ILE A 277 10.72 11.73 11.46
N ASP A 278 9.97 12.19 10.48
CA ASP A 278 10.44 12.92 9.31
C ASP A 278 9.30 13.82 8.78
N ASP A 279 9.62 15.04 8.38
CA ASP A 279 8.68 16.02 7.79
C ASP A 279 9.20 16.56 6.45
N SER A 280 10.18 15.88 5.85
CA SER A 280 10.88 16.34 4.65
C SER A 280 10.38 15.72 3.36
N LEU A 281 9.40 14.81 3.40
CA LEU A 281 8.83 14.22 2.20
C LEU A 281 8.07 15.26 1.38
N VAL A 282 7.96 15.04 0.09
CA VAL A 282 7.08 15.79 -0.80
C VAL A 282 6.19 14.80 -1.52
N ASP A 283 4.87 14.94 -1.35
CA ASP A 283 3.90 14.01 -1.92
C ASP A 283 4.15 12.56 -1.44
N GLY A 284 4.21 12.36 -0.12
CA GLY A 284 4.32 11.05 0.51
C GLY A 284 3.13 10.18 0.15
N HIS A 285 3.37 8.93 -0.28
CA HIS A 285 2.32 8.15 -0.93
C HIS A 285 2.16 6.73 -0.42
N THR A 286 3.21 6.10 0.08
CA THR A 286 3.16 4.72 0.55
C THR A 286 4.00 4.53 1.81
N VAL A 287 3.50 3.73 2.73
CA VAL A 287 4.22 3.26 3.92
C VAL A 287 4.09 1.75 4.04
N TYR A 288 5.20 1.10 4.37
CA TYR A 288 5.28 -0.34 4.61
C TYR A 288 6.10 -0.61 5.86
N LEU A 289 5.78 -1.70 6.57
CA LEU A 289 6.53 -2.15 7.74
C LEU A 289 7.04 -3.56 7.54
N ALA A 290 8.35 -3.77 7.76
CA ALA A 290 8.98 -5.07 7.64
C ALA A 290 10.21 -5.15 8.55
N ASP A 291 10.50 -6.32 9.11
CA ASP A 291 11.74 -6.60 9.82
C ASP A 291 12.85 -6.94 8.81
N LEU A 292 13.47 -5.87 8.27
CA LEU A 292 14.45 -6.00 7.19
C LEU A 292 15.78 -6.61 7.65
N ASN A 293 16.14 -6.46 8.92
CA ASN A 293 17.41 -6.95 9.47
C ASN A 293 17.27 -8.18 10.37
N ARG A 294 16.04 -8.63 10.61
CA ARG A 294 15.69 -9.77 11.46
C ARG A 294 16.09 -9.60 12.92
N ASP A 295 15.99 -8.38 13.43
CA ASP A 295 16.23 -8.10 14.85
C ASP A 295 14.94 -8.16 15.71
N GLY A 296 13.80 -8.51 15.11
CA GLY A 296 12.50 -8.58 15.75
C GLY A 296 11.80 -7.22 15.88
N LYS A 297 12.34 -6.17 15.27
CA LYS A 297 11.70 -4.87 15.15
C LYS A 297 11.42 -4.59 13.67
N GLN A 298 10.30 -3.96 13.41
CA GLN A 298 9.98 -3.63 12.03
C GLN A 298 10.41 -2.21 11.68
N GLU A 299 11.06 -2.10 10.54
CA GLU A 299 11.46 -0.85 9.92
C GLU A 299 10.32 -0.26 9.12
N VAL A 300 10.35 1.06 8.96
CA VAL A 300 9.41 1.80 8.11
C VAL A 300 10.05 2.04 6.75
N VAL A 301 9.39 1.59 5.69
CA VAL A 301 9.72 1.92 4.30
C VAL A 301 8.71 2.95 3.83
N ALA A 302 9.15 4.18 3.55
CA ALA A 302 8.28 5.25 3.08
C ALA A 302 8.68 5.72 1.69
N GLY A 303 7.71 5.73 0.78
CA GLY A 303 7.88 6.19 -0.60
C GLY A 303 7.18 7.53 -0.84
N PHE A 304 7.80 8.39 -1.65
CA PHE A 304 7.29 9.71 -1.99
C PHE A 304 7.54 10.07 -3.45
N ARG A 305 6.63 10.86 -4.04
CA ARG A 305 6.57 11.07 -5.49
C ARG A 305 7.16 12.39 -5.94
N GLY A 306 7.14 13.41 -5.07
CA GLY A 306 7.52 14.79 -5.39
C GLY A 306 8.93 15.16 -4.91
N GLY A 307 9.36 16.39 -5.17
CA GLY A 307 10.65 16.91 -4.76
C GLY A 307 11.81 16.05 -5.25
N LYS A 308 12.63 15.59 -4.32
CA LYS A 308 13.71 14.64 -4.60
C LYS A 308 13.22 13.24 -4.98
N ARG A 309 11.94 12.95 -4.77
CA ARG A 309 11.29 11.66 -5.01
C ARG A 309 12.18 10.46 -4.64
N GLY A 310 11.61 9.42 -4.06
CA GLY A 310 12.42 8.27 -3.66
C GLY A 310 11.78 7.40 -2.60
N VAL A 311 12.63 6.66 -1.90
CA VAL A 311 12.26 5.76 -0.82
C VAL A 311 13.25 5.90 0.32
N TYR A 312 12.73 6.08 1.51
CA TYR A 312 13.52 6.10 2.75
C TYR A 312 13.16 4.91 3.63
N ILE A 313 14.15 4.40 4.34
CA ILE A 313 13.98 3.39 5.40
C ILE A 313 14.26 4.07 6.73
N TYR A 314 13.38 3.85 7.71
CA TYR A 314 13.59 4.33 9.08
C TYR A 314 13.66 3.14 10.02
N TYR A 315 14.71 3.06 10.83
CA TYR A 315 14.92 2.04 11.84
C TYR A 315 15.11 2.66 13.22
N GLU A 316 14.73 1.94 14.27
CA GLU A 316 14.86 2.41 15.64
C GLU A 316 16.15 1.91 16.27
N GLU A 317 17.00 2.83 16.73
CA GLU A 317 18.21 2.54 17.47
C GLU A 317 18.32 3.44 18.69
N GLY A 318 18.48 2.83 19.88
CA GLY A 318 18.63 3.56 21.13
C GLY A 318 17.46 4.51 21.49
N GLY A 319 16.25 4.23 21.05
CA GLY A 319 15.06 5.05 21.26
C GLY A 319 14.86 6.16 20.23
N ARG A 320 15.70 6.21 19.21
CA ARG A 320 15.64 7.20 18.13
C ARG A 320 15.35 6.53 16.79
N TRP A 321 14.61 7.20 15.93
CA TRP A 321 14.41 6.78 14.54
C TRP A 321 15.52 7.38 13.68
N ILE A 322 16.18 6.52 12.92
CA ILE A 322 17.29 6.88 12.02
C ILE A 322 16.85 6.65 10.60
N ARG A 323 17.06 7.65 9.74
CA ARG A 323 16.75 7.56 8.31
C ARG A 323 17.94 7.02 7.52
N GLN A 324 17.69 6.00 6.70
CA GLN A 324 18.56 5.57 5.62
C GLN A 324 17.91 5.89 4.28
N VAL A 325 18.64 6.53 3.38
CA VAL A 325 18.21 6.74 2.00
C VAL A 325 18.38 5.42 1.25
N LEU A 326 17.27 4.79 0.83
CA LEU A 326 17.31 3.66 -0.09
C LEU A 326 17.48 4.19 -1.52
N SER A 327 16.72 5.22 -1.90
CA SER A 327 16.75 5.84 -3.22
C SER A 327 16.37 7.31 -3.15
N GLU A 328 17.10 8.17 -3.86
CA GLU A 328 16.70 9.54 -4.22
C GLU A 328 16.82 9.72 -5.73
N GLY A 329 15.80 10.27 -6.37
CA GLY A 329 15.76 10.55 -7.80
C GLY A 329 15.41 9.37 -8.71
N ALA A 330 15.71 8.13 -8.33
CA ALA A 330 15.53 6.97 -9.21
C ALA A 330 14.07 6.56 -9.38
N VAL A 331 13.23 6.73 -8.34
CA VAL A 331 11.83 6.33 -8.37
C VAL A 331 10.93 7.40 -7.75
N SER A 332 9.88 7.80 -8.45
CA SER A 332 8.77 8.62 -7.93
C SER A 332 7.75 7.68 -7.29
N ALA A 333 8.06 7.17 -6.09
CA ALA A 333 7.45 5.99 -5.52
C ALA A 333 5.96 6.18 -5.21
N ALA A 334 5.09 5.61 -6.05
CA ALA A 334 3.65 5.56 -5.85
C ALA A 334 3.24 4.38 -4.97
N ALA A 335 3.93 3.26 -5.08
CA ALA A 335 3.77 2.12 -4.19
C ALA A 335 5.09 1.37 -4.06
N CYS A 336 5.30 0.78 -2.89
CA CYS A 336 6.34 -0.21 -2.64
C CYS A 336 5.72 -1.46 -2.01
N THR A 337 6.35 -2.60 -2.23
CA THR A 337 6.05 -3.86 -1.58
C THR A 337 7.34 -4.49 -1.06
N VAL A 338 7.24 -5.33 -0.05
CA VAL A 338 8.40 -5.98 0.59
C VAL A 338 8.14 -7.48 0.70
N ALA A 339 9.05 -8.28 0.15
CA ALA A 339 9.02 -9.73 0.22
C ALA A 339 10.42 -10.32 -0.03
N ASP A 340 10.62 -11.58 0.29
CA ASP A 340 11.80 -12.34 -0.15
C ASP A 340 11.61 -12.77 -1.61
N LEU A 341 11.94 -11.86 -2.54
CA LEU A 341 11.64 -12.01 -3.98
C LEU A 341 12.62 -12.95 -4.71
N ASN A 342 13.78 -13.20 -4.14
CA ASN A 342 14.82 -14.07 -4.72
C ASN A 342 15.01 -15.39 -3.95
N ARG A 343 14.25 -15.59 -2.84
CA ARG A 343 14.27 -16.75 -1.95
C ARG A 343 15.63 -16.97 -1.24
N ASP A 344 16.35 -15.89 -0.96
CA ASP A 344 17.59 -15.91 -0.17
C ASP A 344 17.34 -15.73 1.34
N ARG A 345 16.06 -15.63 1.73
CA ARG A 345 15.54 -15.37 3.06
C ARG A 345 15.77 -13.95 3.57
N LYS A 346 16.22 -13.01 2.78
CA LYS A 346 16.23 -11.59 3.09
C LYS A 346 15.05 -10.91 2.39
N LEU A 347 14.60 -9.81 2.96
CA LEU A 347 13.48 -9.09 2.40
C LEU A 347 13.97 -8.06 1.39
N ASP A 348 13.48 -8.19 0.16
CA ASP A 348 13.70 -7.25 -0.93
C ASP A 348 12.57 -6.21 -0.97
N ILE A 349 12.81 -5.10 -1.66
CA ILE A 349 11.82 -4.03 -1.82
C ILE A 349 11.60 -3.81 -3.32
N ALA A 350 10.36 -3.87 -3.78
CA ALA A 350 10.01 -3.48 -5.15
C ALA A 350 9.14 -2.23 -5.12
N CYS A 351 9.52 -1.19 -5.90
CA CYS A 351 8.79 0.07 -5.96
C CYS A 351 8.45 0.46 -7.38
N ILE A 352 7.23 0.98 -7.59
CA ILE A 352 6.77 1.49 -8.87
C ILE A 352 6.70 3.01 -8.85
N GLY A 353 7.18 3.64 -9.92
CA GLY A 353 7.31 5.08 -10.03
C GLY A 353 6.29 5.74 -10.95
N ALA A 354 5.55 6.72 -10.41
CA ALA A 354 4.54 7.45 -11.19
C ALA A 354 5.17 8.33 -12.28
N ALA A 355 5.95 9.33 -11.90
CA ALA A 355 6.60 10.25 -12.84
C ALA A 355 7.85 9.64 -13.51
N THR A 356 8.52 8.71 -12.85
CA THR A 356 9.69 8.00 -13.41
C THR A 356 9.32 6.82 -14.30
N GLN A 357 8.04 6.41 -14.31
CA GLN A 357 7.49 5.39 -15.21
C GLN A 357 8.21 4.04 -15.13
N ASN A 358 8.73 3.69 -13.97
CA ASN A 358 9.59 2.52 -13.81
C ASN A 358 9.11 1.58 -12.69
N LEU A 359 9.56 0.34 -12.77
CA LEU A 359 9.52 -0.64 -11.69
C LEU A 359 10.95 -0.96 -11.30
N ILE A 360 11.29 -0.75 -10.04
CA ILE A 360 12.63 -0.96 -9.50
C ILE A 360 12.57 -2.02 -8.40
N LEU A 361 13.45 -3.00 -8.50
CA LEU A 361 13.75 -3.98 -7.47
C LEU A 361 15.02 -3.55 -6.71
N TYR A 362 14.94 -3.53 -5.40
CA TYR A 362 16.06 -3.36 -4.47
C TYR A 362 16.29 -4.68 -3.75
N THR A 363 17.29 -5.44 -4.18
CA THR A 363 17.66 -6.73 -3.59
C THR A 363 18.58 -6.52 -2.40
N GLN A 364 18.22 -7.05 -1.24
CA GLN A 364 19.05 -6.96 -0.05
C GLN A 364 20.30 -7.85 -0.14
N LYS A 365 21.46 -7.32 0.30
CA LYS A 365 22.77 -8.01 0.22
C LYS A 365 23.26 -8.48 1.59
#